data_33968f120d559dc4788fb4f2f355d88a
#
_entry.id   33968f120d559dc4788fb4f2f355d88a
#
_cell.length_a   1.000
_cell.length_b   1.000
_cell.length_c   1.000
_cell.angle_alpha   90.00
_cell.angle_beta   90.00
_cell.angle_gamma   90.00
#
_symmetry.space_group_name_H-M   'P 1'
#
loop_
_entity.id
_entity.type
_entity.pdbx_description
1 polymer ?
#
loop_
_entity_poly.entity_id
_entity_poly.type
_entity_poly.pdbx_seq_one_letter_code
_entity_poly.pdbx_strand_id
1 'polypeptide(L)'
;MKPSPLTLCCLFLASVCVQASELGEAIAAEKTGTTGAIASPSPSLTLSVDIWPQVGTARLKVLFWQVYDSALYTPSGQWEEGPPYQLSLSYLRDIPVHQLVEETEKAWRQQGVSHDQQALWLQALGTLWPDVSAGDTLVLGVDMVGNNGFWFNGEFIGAIDHPDFGRLFGGIWLSEDSPRPALRAQLIGLDGP
;
A
#
# COMPACT_ATOMS: atom_id res chain seq x y z
N MET A 1 -24.99 18.59 34.24
CA MET A 1 -24.60 17.53 33.27
C MET A 1 -23.21 17.87 32.78
N LYS A 2 -22.22 17.05 33.13
CA LYS A 2 -20.77 17.33 32.92
C LYS A 2 -20.30 16.79 31.56
N PRO A 3 -19.46 17.51 30.84
CA PRO A 3 -18.74 16.92 29.72
C PRO A 3 -17.48 16.18 30.20
N SER A 4 -17.25 15.00 29.67
CA SER A 4 -16.05 14.19 29.92
C SER A 4 -14.88 14.64 29.05
N PRO A 5 -13.66 14.46 29.54
CA PRO A 5 -12.48 15.12 28.98
C PRO A 5 -11.81 14.35 27.85
N LEU A 6 -11.23 15.14 26.95
CA LEU A 6 -10.20 14.74 26.00
C LEU A 6 -9.02 14.08 26.74
N THR A 7 -8.69 12.88 26.37
CA THR A 7 -7.41 12.27 26.74
C THR A 7 -6.41 12.54 25.63
N LEU A 8 -5.64 13.57 25.90
CA LEU A 8 -4.36 13.89 25.27
C LEU A 8 -3.34 12.87 25.78
N CYS A 9 -2.75 12.07 24.92
CA CYS A 9 -1.61 11.22 25.30
C CYS A 9 -0.36 11.75 24.63
N CYS A 10 0.44 12.34 25.50
CA CYS A 10 1.78 12.86 25.26
C CYS A 10 2.83 11.76 25.26
N LEU A 11 3.88 12.01 24.48
CA LEU A 11 5.31 11.78 24.74
C LEU A 11 5.72 10.53 25.52
N PHE A 12 6.55 9.70 24.89
CA PHE A 12 7.66 9.07 25.58
C PHE A 12 8.97 9.23 24.82
N LEU A 13 9.90 9.84 25.51
CA LEU A 13 11.30 10.06 25.21
C LEU A 13 12.12 8.80 25.49
N ALA A 14 13.06 8.56 24.62
CA ALA A 14 14.43 8.06 24.81
C ALA A 14 14.72 7.01 25.89
N SER A 15 15.35 5.93 25.49
CA SER A 15 16.54 5.44 26.18
C SER A 15 17.47 4.70 25.23
N VAL A 16 18.64 5.24 25.12
CA VAL A 16 19.85 4.70 24.49
C VAL A 16 20.40 3.60 25.39
N CYS A 17 20.77 2.45 24.81
CA CYS A 17 21.81 1.60 25.37
C CYS A 17 22.65 0.98 24.27
N VAL A 18 23.86 1.47 24.20
CA VAL A 18 25.02 0.94 23.47
C VAL A 18 25.56 -0.23 24.27
N GLN A 19 25.85 -1.35 23.61
CA GLN A 19 27.01 -2.18 23.97
C GLN A 19 27.50 -3.00 22.79
N ALA A 20 28.78 -2.89 22.57
CA ALA A 20 29.61 -3.55 21.55
C ALA A 20 30.26 -4.84 22.10
N SER A 21 30.95 -5.51 21.22
CA SER A 21 31.93 -6.61 21.40
C SER A 21 31.35 -8.02 21.20
N GLU A 22 31.96 -8.98 20.54
CA GLU A 22 33.32 -9.14 20.00
C GLU A 22 33.36 -10.25 18.95
N LEU A 23 34.35 -10.17 18.14
CA LEU A 23 35.03 -11.12 17.27
C LEU A 23 34.88 -12.65 17.52
N GLY A 24 34.79 -13.38 16.41
CA GLY A 24 34.98 -14.83 16.35
C GLY A 24 35.18 -15.33 14.92
N GLU A 25 36.34 -15.66 14.61
CA GLU A 25 37.15 -16.02 13.47
C GLU A 25 36.67 -17.23 12.64
N ALA A 26 36.97 -17.15 11.37
CA ALA A 26 37.01 -18.07 10.24
C ALA A 26 37.09 -19.60 10.51
N ILE A 27 36.40 -20.36 9.63
CA ILE A 27 36.99 -21.52 8.95
C ILE A 27 36.34 -21.69 7.56
N ALA A 28 37.17 -21.75 6.54
CA ALA A 28 36.84 -22.11 5.17
C ALA A 28 36.61 -23.63 5.03
N ALA A 29 35.63 -23.99 4.24
CA ALA A 29 35.59 -25.29 3.57
C ALA A 29 34.80 -25.21 2.27
N GLU A 30 35.52 -25.25 1.20
CA GLU A 30 35.14 -25.44 -0.19
C GLU A 30 34.48 -26.84 -0.37
N LYS A 31 33.32 -26.89 -1.03
CA LYS A 31 32.98 -28.00 -1.93
C LYS A 31 31.91 -27.65 -2.94
N THR A 32 32.35 -27.68 -4.16
CA THR A 32 31.69 -27.84 -5.45
C THR A 32 30.39 -28.64 -5.40
N GLY A 33 29.32 -28.11 -5.99
CA GLY A 33 28.07 -28.83 -6.26
C GLY A 33 27.19 -28.04 -7.20
N THR A 34 27.49 -28.10 -8.51
CA THR A 34 26.64 -27.63 -9.61
C THR A 34 25.29 -28.35 -9.55
N THR A 35 24.22 -27.61 -9.35
CA THR A 35 22.89 -27.94 -9.88
C THR A 35 22.17 -26.64 -10.19
N GLY A 36 22.00 -26.37 -11.47
CA GLY A 36 21.28 -25.21 -11.97
C GLY A 36 19.81 -25.28 -11.55
N ALA A 37 19.45 -24.47 -10.59
CA ALA A 37 18.07 -24.06 -10.40
C ALA A 37 17.81 -23.00 -11.48
N ILE A 38 17.11 -23.38 -12.53
CA ILE A 38 16.46 -22.46 -13.44
C ILE A 38 15.46 -21.66 -12.61
N ALA A 39 15.89 -20.47 -12.18
CA ALA A 39 14.97 -19.48 -11.67
C ALA A 39 13.98 -19.19 -12.79
N SER A 40 12.74 -19.64 -12.63
CA SER A 40 11.64 -19.21 -13.48
C SER A 40 11.60 -17.69 -13.42
N PRO A 41 11.58 -16.98 -14.55
CA PRO A 41 11.42 -15.54 -14.51
C PRO A 41 10.06 -15.25 -13.87
N SER A 42 10.07 -14.64 -12.72
CA SER A 42 8.87 -14.02 -12.18
C SER A 42 8.29 -13.11 -13.28
N PRO A 43 6.99 -13.16 -13.58
CA PRO A 43 6.41 -12.27 -14.56
C PRO A 43 6.72 -10.83 -14.14
N SER A 44 7.57 -10.17 -14.89
CA SER A 44 7.84 -8.76 -14.70
C SER A 44 6.54 -8.03 -15.04
N LEU A 45 5.80 -7.63 -14.00
CA LEU A 45 4.65 -6.74 -14.14
C LEU A 45 5.19 -5.41 -14.70
N THR A 46 5.16 -5.25 -16.00
CA THR A 46 5.47 -3.97 -16.65
C THR A 46 4.21 -3.10 -16.57
N LEU A 47 3.91 -2.63 -15.36
CA LEU A 47 2.88 -1.63 -15.14
C LEU A 47 3.55 -0.26 -15.26
N SER A 48 3.33 0.42 -16.37
CA SER A 48 3.74 1.80 -16.57
C SER A 48 2.52 2.68 -16.25
N VAL A 49 2.59 3.47 -15.21
CA VAL A 49 1.50 4.36 -14.75
C VAL A 49 1.11 5.37 -15.83
N ASP A 50 2.05 5.70 -16.75
CA ASP A 50 1.86 6.74 -17.77
C ASP A 50 1.12 6.25 -19.03
N ILE A 51 0.76 4.98 -19.13
CA ILE A 51 0.20 4.40 -20.37
C ILE A 51 -1.33 4.33 -20.33
N TRP A 52 -1.95 4.20 -19.16
CA TRP A 52 -3.38 4.03 -19.06
C TRP A 52 -4.14 5.34 -18.91
N PRO A 53 -5.29 5.48 -19.57
CA PRO A 53 -6.17 6.61 -19.34
C PRO A 53 -6.63 6.72 -17.90
N GLN A 54 -6.71 7.96 -17.41
CA GLN A 54 -7.22 8.26 -16.09
C GLN A 54 -8.74 8.13 -16.06
N VAL A 55 -9.28 7.42 -15.07
CA VAL A 55 -10.71 7.31 -14.80
C VAL A 55 -11.20 8.51 -13.99
N GLY A 56 -10.54 8.78 -12.87
CA GLY A 56 -10.89 9.88 -11.98
C GLY A 56 -9.81 10.16 -10.95
N THR A 57 -10.00 11.25 -10.23
CA THR A 57 -9.12 11.68 -9.14
C THR A 57 -9.93 12.11 -7.93
N ALA A 58 -9.35 11.92 -6.74
CA ALA A 58 -9.96 12.34 -5.50
C ALA A 58 -8.90 12.76 -4.49
N ARG A 59 -9.23 13.73 -3.63
CA ARG A 59 -8.37 14.16 -2.54
C ARG A 59 -8.89 13.67 -1.20
N LEU A 60 -8.06 12.92 -0.47
CA LEU A 60 -8.36 12.59 0.91
C LEU A 60 -8.06 13.76 1.83
N LYS A 61 -9.10 14.20 2.55
CA LYS A 61 -8.98 15.16 3.65
C LYS A 61 -9.50 14.52 4.94
N VAL A 62 -8.76 14.72 6.02
CA VAL A 62 -9.16 14.33 7.36
C VAL A 62 -9.17 15.57 8.23
N LEU A 63 -10.36 16.01 8.63
CA LEU A 63 -10.58 17.29 9.29
C LEU A 63 -10.01 18.44 8.43
N PHE A 64 -8.95 19.11 8.89
CA PHE A 64 -8.28 20.22 8.20
C PHE A 64 -7.06 19.79 7.38
N TRP A 65 -6.68 18.52 7.46
CA TRP A 65 -5.46 18.02 6.85
C TRP A 65 -5.72 17.37 5.50
N GLN A 66 -5.00 17.82 4.49
CA GLN A 66 -4.91 17.12 3.22
C GLN A 66 -3.88 15.99 3.39
N VAL A 67 -4.28 14.76 3.06
CA VAL A 67 -3.46 13.57 3.30
C VAL A 67 -2.76 13.12 2.03
N TYR A 68 -3.54 12.90 0.97
CA TYR A 68 -3.03 12.56 -0.36
C TYR A 68 -4.03 12.93 -1.47
N ASP A 69 -3.52 13.04 -2.67
CA ASP A 69 -4.28 12.97 -3.92
C ASP A 69 -4.24 11.54 -4.43
N SER A 70 -5.37 11.02 -4.85
CA SER A 70 -5.49 9.71 -5.47
C SER A 70 -5.94 9.81 -6.91
N ALA A 71 -5.44 8.92 -7.77
CA ALA A 71 -5.83 8.82 -9.17
C ALA A 71 -6.00 7.35 -9.56
N LEU A 72 -7.07 7.04 -10.27
CA LEU A 72 -7.37 5.72 -10.81
C LEU A 72 -7.13 5.70 -12.31
N TYR A 73 -6.47 4.64 -12.80
CA TYR A 73 -6.19 4.40 -14.20
C TYR A 73 -6.62 3.00 -14.59
N THR A 74 -7.24 2.86 -15.77
CA THR A 74 -7.61 1.57 -16.35
C THR A 74 -7.31 1.59 -17.85
N PRO A 75 -7.16 0.45 -18.52
CA PRO A 75 -6.92 0.40 -19.96
C PRO A 75 -7.99 1.08 -20.80
N SER A 76 -9.25 1.03 -20.36
CA SER A 76 -10.39 1.66 -21.07
C SER A 76 -10.60 3.13 -20.69
N GLY A 77 -9.99 3.62 -19.61
CA GLY A 77 -10.31 4.92 -19.03
C GLY A 77 -11.67 4.96 -18.32
N GLN A 78 -12.28 3.81 -18.07
CA GLN A 78 -13.55 3.66 -17.36
C GLN A 78 -13.41 2.61 -16.26
N TRP A 79 -14.16 2.76 -15.17
CA TRP A 79 -14.19 1.77 -14.10
C TRP A 79 -15.17 0.64 -14.44
N GLU A 80 -14.68 -0.60 -14.47
CA GLU A 80 -15.43 -1.81 -14.84
C GLU A 80 -15.57 -2.80 -13.68
N GLU A 81 -15.52 -2.31 -12.43
CA GLU A 81 -15.68 -3.09 -11.19
C GLU A 81 -14.69 -4.24 -11.01
N GLY A 82 -13.46 -4.05 -11.43
CA GLY A 82 -12.41 -5.04 -11.25
C GLY A 82 -11.09 -4.70 -11.93
N PRO A 83 -10.11 -5.60 -11.82
CA PRO A 83 -8.84 -5.45 -12.51
C PRO A 83 -9.00 -5.62 -14.04
N PRO A 84 -8.07 -5.08 -14.84
CA PRO A 84 -6.82 -4.47 -14.38
C PRO A 84 -6.99 -2.98 -14.04
N TYR A 85 -6.25 -2.52 -13.06
CA TYR A 85 -6.23 -1.10 -12.69
C TYR A 85 -4.89 -0.69 -12.03
N GLN A 86 -4.66 0.61 -12.01
CA GLN A 86 -3.59 1.23 -11.22
C GLN A 86 -4.22 2.32 -10.34
N LEU A 87 -3.87 2.29 -9.06
CA LEU A 87 -4.28 3.28 -8.08
C LEU A 87 -3.04 4.00 -7.57
N SER A 88 -2.92 5.27 -7.86
CA SER A 88 -1.82 6.13 -7.45
C SER A 88 -2.24 6.99 -6.25
N LEU A 89 -1.37 7.08 -5.24
CA LEU A 89 -1.53 7.92 -4.06
C LEU A 89 -0.33 8.86 -3.97
N SER A 90 -0.54 10.16 -4.21
CA SER A 90 0.48 11.20 -4.06
C SER A 90 0.31 11.88 -2.71
N TYR A 91 1.25 11.66 -1.81
CA TYR A 91 1.15 12.12 -0.42
C TYR A 91 1.41 13.62 -0.30
N LEU A 92 0.64 14.28 0.55
CA LEU A 92 0.71 15.71 0.80
C LEU A 92 1.30 16.05 2.17
N ARG A 93 1.75 15.01 2.90
CA ARG A 93 2.35 15.11 4.22
C ARG A 93 3.19 13.89 4.53
N ASP A 94 4.06 14.01 5.52
CA ASP A 94 4.86 12.90 6.02
C ASP A 94 3.99 11.94 6.83
N ILE A 95 4.09 10.64 6.55
CA ILE A 95 3.38 9.58 7.25
C ILE A 95 4.33 8.39 7.42
N PRO A 96 4.63 7.98 8.63
CA PRO A 96 5.45 6.79 8.86
C PRO A 96 4.70 5.52 8.47
N VAL A 97 5.43 4.51 8.01
CA VAL A 97 4.88 3.25 7.48
C VAL A 97 3.92 2.55 8.44
N HIS A 98 4.21 2.55 9.74
CA HIS A 98 3.32 1.92 10.71
C HIS A 98 1.91 2.54 10.70
N GLN A 99 1.79 3.87 10.49
CA GLN A 99 0.48 4.53 10.36
C GLN A 99 -0.24 4.15 9.06
N LEU A 100 0.49 3.95 7.95
CA LEU A 100 -0.09 3.47 6.70
C LEU A 100 -0.70 2.07 6.89
N VAL A 101 0.02 1.18 7.58
CA VAL A 101 -0.44 -0.17 7.90
C VAL A 101 -1.64 -0.15 8.86
N GLU A 102 -1.60 0.68 9.91
CA GLU A 102 -2.72 0.83 10.85
C GLU A 102 -4.00 1.35 10.17
N GLU A 103 -3.88 2.33 9.27
CA GLU A 103 -5.05 2.84 8.52
C GLU A 103 -5.57 1.81 7.51
N THR A 104 -4.70 0.97 6.93
CA THR A 104 -5.10 -0.17 6.09
C THR A 104 -5.93 -1.18 6.89
N GLU A 105 -5.43 -1.61 8.05
CA GLU A 105 -6.14 -2.53 8.95
C GLU A 105 -7.49 -1.97 9.37
N LYS A 106 -7.52 -0.69 9.74
CA LYS A 106 -8.74 0.00 10.15
C LYS A 106 -9.76 0.10 9.01
N ALA A 107 -9.31 0.38 7.78
CA ALA A 107 -10.18 0.42 6.61
C ALA A 107 -10.81 -0.94 6.34
N TRP A 108 -10.03 -2.03 6.35
CA TRP A 108 -10.55 -3.39 6.21
C TRP A 108 -11.55 -3.75 7.29
N ARG A 109 -11.29 -3.39 8.54
CA ARG A 109 -12.22 -3.60 9.66
C ARG A 109 -13.54 -2.86 9.46
N GLN A 110 -13.48 -1.62 8.96
CA GLN A 110 -14.68 -0.81 8.67
C GLN A 110 -15.52 -1.39 7.52
N GLN A 111 -14.88 -2.04 6.54
CA GLN A 111 -15.53 -2.73 5.45
C GLN A 111 -16.04 -4.13 5.82
N GLY A 112 -15.74 -4.61 7.03
CA GLY A 112 -16.04 -5.99 7.42
C GLY A 112 -15.18 -7.04 6.69
N VAL A 113 -14.06 -6.63 6.09
CA VAL A 113 -13.12 -7.56 5.44
C VAL A 113 -12.46 -8.44 6.50
N SER A 114 -12.56 -9.75 6.32
CA SER A 114 -11.88 -10.75 7.12
C SER A 114 -11.26 -11.79 6.20
N HIS A 115 -9.97 -12.04 6.38
CA HIS A 115 -9.21 -13.02 5.60
C HIS A 115 -8.11 -13.64 6.46
N ASP A 116 -7.89 -14.96 6.33
CA ASP A 116 -6.93 -15.71 7.17
C ASP A 116 -5.48 -15.19 7.02
N GLN A 117 -5.14 -14.65 5.86
CA GLN A 117 -3.80 -14.10 5.57
C GLN A 117 -3.65 -12.61 5.93
N GLN A 118 -4.71 -11.95 6.41
CA GLN A 118 -4.73 -10.50 6.62
C GLN A 118 -3.58 -10.01 7.52
N ALA A 119 -3.30 -10.71 8.61
CA ALA A 119 -2.21 -10.35 9.52
C ALA A 119 -0.83 -10.45 8.84
N LEU A 120 -0.63 -11.48 8.01
CA LEU A 120 0.61 -11.66 7.24
C LEU A 120 0.76 -10.56 6.18
N TRP A 121 -0.33 -10.16 5.53
CA TRP A 121 -0.29 -9.06 4.57
C TRP A 121 0.08 -7.73 5.23
N LEU A 122 -0.50 -7.41 6.40
CA LEU A 122 -0.15 -6.19 7.15
C LEU A 122 1.32 -6.19 7.56
N GLN A 123 1.85 -7.33 8.01
CA GLN A 123 3.28 -7.47 8.31
C GLN A 123 4.15 -7.27 7.07
N ALA A 124 3.76 -7.88 5.94
CA ALA A 124 4.48 -7.74 4.68
C ALA A 124 4.47 -6.29 4.16
N LEU A 125 3.34 -5.60 4.25
CA LEU A 125 3.22 -4.17 3.90
C LEU A 125 4.15 -3.31 4.77
N GLY A 126 4.24 -3.57 6.07
CA GLY A 126 5.13 -2.86 6.98
C GLY A 126 6.63 -3.07 6.69
N THR A 127 6.98 -4.14 5.96
CA THR A 127 8.36 -4.38 5.50
C THR A 127 8.60 -3.82 4.10
N LEU A 128 7.56 -3.83 3.27
CA LEU A 128 7.63 -3.45 1.87
C LEU A 128 7.63 -1.93 1.67
N TRP A 129 6.76 -1.23 2.38
CA TRP A 129 6.60 0.20 2.21
C TRP A 129 7.65 0.98 2.99
N PRO A 130 8.17 2.08 2.45
CA PRO A 130 8.93 3.06 3.22
C PRO A 130 8.00 3.99 4.00
N ASP A 131 8.58 4.78 4.90
CA ASP A 131 7.94 6.02 5.35
C ASP A 131 7.75 6.93 4.14
N VAL A 132 6.62 7.62 4.06
CA VAL A 132 6.33 8.54 2.97
C VAL A 132 6.47 9.98 3.43
N SER A 133 6.95 10.83 2.54
CA SER A 133 7.04 12.28 2.73
C SER A 133 6.10 13.03 1.78
N ALA A 134 5.85 14.30 2.07
CA ALA A 134 5.11 15.15 1.15
C ALA A 134 5.77 15.20 -0.22
N GLY A 135 5.03 14.85 -1.28
CA GLY A 135 5.52 14.74 -2.65
C GLY A 135 5.81 13.31 -3.10
N ASP A 136 5.90 12.36 -2.19
CA ASP A 136 6.08 10.95 -2.55
C ASP A 136 4.81 10.35 -3.16
N THR A 137 5.00 9.37 -4.03
CA THR A 137 3.92 8.65 -4.72
C THR A 137 4.05 7.15 -4.50
N LEU A 138 2.98 6.52 -4.04
CA LEU A 138 2.85 5.07 -3.94
C LEU A 138 1.76 4.61 -4.93
N VAL A 139 2.09 3.63 -5.76
CA VAL A 139 1.16 3.08 -6.75
C VAL A 139 0.92 1.60 -6.47
N LEU A 140 -0.33 1.20 -6.40
CA LEU A 140 -0.77 -0.18 -6.53
C LEU A 140 -1.13 -0.45 -7.98
N GLY A 141 -0.54 -1.47 -8.60
CA GLY A 141 -1.01 -2.03 -9.85
C GLY A 141 -1.61 -3.41 -9.62
N VAL A 142 -2.71 -3.71 -10.30
CA VAL A 142 -3.35 -5.02 -10.32
C VAL A 142 -3.61 -5.42 -11.76
N ASP A 143 -3.14 -6.59 -12.18
CA ASP A 143 -3.34 -7.10 -13.54
C ASP A 143 -4.65 -7.88 -13.70
N MET A 144 -4.95 -8.31 -14.92
CA MET A 144 -6.19 -9.03 -15.27
C MET A 144 -6.41 -10.36 -14.53
N VAL A 145 -5.34 -10.96 -14.03
CA VAL A 145 -5.43 -12.24 -13.29
C VAL A 145 -5.31 -12.06 -11.78
N GLY A 146 -5.25 -10.80 -11.30
CA GLY A 146 -5.23 -10.46 -9.88
C GLY A 146 -3.84 -10.36 -9.27
N ASN A 147 -2.74 -10.56 -10.05
CA ASN A 147 -1.42 -10.25 -9.54
C ASN A 147 -1.33 -8.76 -9.23
N ASN A 148 -0.57 -8.44 -8.20
CA ASN A 148 -0.42 -7.07 -7.74
C ASN A 148 1.04 -6.68 -7.64
N GLY A 149 1.30 -5.38 -7.53
CA GLY A 149 2.62 -4.84 -7.29
C GLY A 149 2.54 -3.41 -6.77
N PHE A 150 3.59 -3.01 -6.08
CA PHE A 150 3.75 -1.66 -5.55
C PHE A 150 4.96 -0.97 -6.18
N TRP A 151 4.77 0.30 -6.50
CA TRP A 151 5.83 1.21 -6.95
C TRP A 151 5.88 2.42 -6.04
N PHE A 152 7.07 2.79 -5.64
CA PHE A 152 7.33 3.98 -4.84
C PHE A 152 8.19 4.94 -5.66
N ASN A 153 7.68 6.13 -5.93
CA ASN A 153 8.35 7.14 -6.77
C ASN A 153 8.78 6.60 -8.15
N GLY A 154 7.98 5.69 -8.71
CA GLY A 154 8.23 5.05 -10.00
C GLY A 154 9.12 3.81 -9.95
N GLU A 155 9.71 3.48 -8.81
CA GLU A 155 10.52 2.26 -8.64
C GLU A 155 9.65 1.12 -8.09
N PHE A 156 9.75 -0.08 -8.70
CA PHE A 156 9.08 -1.26 -8.19
C PHE A 156 9.71 -1.69 -6.86
N ILE A 157 8.89 -1.75 -5.81
CA ILE A 157 9.33 -2.11 -4.47
C ILE A 157 8.91 -3.51 -4.03
N GLY A 158 7.99 -4.17 -4.75
CA GLY A 158 7.58 -5.55 -4.49
C GLY A 158 6.08 -5.79 -4.64
N ALA A 159 5.65 -6.97 -4.24
CA ALA A 159 4.28 -7.46 -4.38
C ALA A 159 3.87 -8.28 -3.16
N ILE A 160 2.57 -8.47 -2.96
CA ILE A 160 2.01 -9.46 -2.04
C ILE A 160 1.53 -10.65 -2.87
N ASP A 161 2.20 -11.79 -2.73
CA ASP A 161 1.90 -12.99 -3.51
C ASP A 161 0.63 -13.70 -2.98
N HIS A 162 -0.52 -13.10 -3.32
CA HIS A 162 -1.83 -13.69 -3.03
C HIS A 162 -2.89 -13.14 -4.00
N PRO A 163 -3.72 -14.00 -4.63
CA PRO A 163 -4.68 -13.59 -5.66
C PRO A 163 -5.79 -12.66 -5.13
N ASP A 164 -6.17 -12.78 -3.87
CA ASP A 164 -7.21 -11.93 -3.27
C ASP A 164 -6.70 -10.58 -2.80
N PHE A 165 -5.38 -10.44 -2.61
CA PHE A 165 -4.83 -9.24 -1.99
C PHE A 165 -5.15 -7.97 -2.79
N GLY A 166 -4.87 -7.96 -4.10
CA GLY A 166 -5.11 -6.79 -4.96
C GLY A 166 -6.56 -6.32 -4.88
N ARG A 167 -7.50 -7.24 -4.97
CA ARG A 167 -8.94 -6.96 -4.87
C ARG A 167 -9.33 -6.41 -3.50
N LEU A 168 -8.89 -7.03 -2.41
CA LEU A 168 -9.25 -6.64 -1.05
C LEU A 168 -8.57 -5.33 -0.65
N PHE A 169 -7.32 -5.14 -1.04
CA PHE A 169 -6.60 -3.90 -0.74
C PHE A 169 -7.13 -2.73 -1.56
N GLY A 170 -7.25 -2.88 -2.88
CA GLY A 170 -7.83 -1.85 -3.74
C GLY A 170 -9.28 -1.53 -3.40
N GLY A 171 -10.01 -2.50 -2.86
CA GLY A 171 -11.38 -2.34 -2.36
C GLY A 171 -11.53 -1.26 -1.29
N ILE A 172 -10.48 -0.90 -0.56
CA ILE A 172 -10.49 0.23 0.39
C ILE A 172 -10.98 1.52 -0.29
N TRP A 173 -10.61 1.71 -1.55
CA TRP A 173 -11.00 2.89 -2.35
C TRP A 173 -12.13 2.62 -3.34
N LEU A 174 -12.22 1.39 -3.88
CA LEU A 174 -12.98 1.10 -5.08
C LEU A 174 -14.26 0.28 -4.84
N SER A 175 -14.34 -0.45 -3.73
CA SER A 175 -15.52 -1.24 -3.34
C SER A 175 -16.72 -0.35 -3.00
N GLU A 176 -17.93 -0.86 -3.19
CA GLU A 176 -19.17 -0.22 -2.74
C GLU A 176 -19.20 0.00 -1.22
N ASP A 177 -18.54 -0.91 -0.48
CA ASP A 177 -18.38 -0.85 0.97
C ASP A 177 -17.21 0.05 1.41
N SER A 178 -16.64 0.87 0.50
CA SER A 178 -15.56 1.79 0.86
C SER A 178 -15.98 2.69 2.03
N PRO A 179 -15.13 2.83 3.07
CA PRO A 179 -15.40 3.72 4.19
C PRO A 179 -15.47 5.20 3.78
N ARG A 180 -15.21 5.50 2.51
CA ARG A 180 -15.18 6.86 1.95
C ARG A 180 -15.95 6.93 0.62
N PRO A 181 -17.29 6.81 0.63
CA PRO A 181 -18.10 6.71 -0.59
C PRO A 181 -17.95 7.93 -1.52
N ALA A 182 -17.81 9.14 -0.98
CA ALA A 182 -17.59 10.33 -1.79
C ALA A 182 -16.24 10.32 -2.52
N LEU A 183 -15.18 9.82 -1.88
CA LEU A 183 -13.87 9.66 -2.51
C LEU A 183 -13.93 8.59 -3.61
N ARG A 184 -14.60 7.47 -3.32
CA ARG A 184 -14.85 6.42 -4.33
C ARG A 184 -15.56 6.99 -5.55
N ALA A 185 -16.66 7.72 -5.37
CA ALA A 185 -17.46 8.26 -6.47
C ALA A 185 -16.61 9.12 -7.41
N GLN A 186 -15.74 9.98 -6.87
CA GLN A 186 -14.80 10.76 -7.67
C GLN A 186 -13.78 9.89 -8.40
N LEU A 187 -13.20 8.89 -7.73
CA LEU A 187 -12.20 8.00 -8.34
C LEU A 187 -12.75 7.18 -9.50
N ILE A 188 -13.96 6.67 -9.38
CA ILE A 188 -14.58 5.84 -10.43
C ILE A 188 -15.38 6.66 -11.46
N GLY A 189 -15.32 7.99 -11.40
CA GLY A 189 -15.92 8.88 -12.38
C GLY A 189 -17.44 9.02 -12.29
N LEU A 190 -18.07 8.71 -11.15
CA LEU A 190 -19.52 8.90 -10.95
C LEU A 190 -19.88 10.38 -10.67
N ASP A 191 -18.97 11.13 -10.09
CA ASP A 191 -19.10 12.57 -9.94
C ASP A 191 -18.53 13.19 -11.24
N GLY A 192 -19.35 13.28 -12.29
CA GLY A 192 -18.97 13.95 -13.54
C GLY A 192 -18.63 15.43 -13.32
N PRO A 193 -17.93 16.07 -14.27
CA PRO A 193 -17.54 17.49 -14.16
C PRO A 193 -18.73 18.42 -14.01
#